data_a4a5a20d9bc6b038d3430f7a33ecbdd8
#
_entry.id   a4a5a20d9bc6b038d3430f7a33ecbdd8
#
_cell.length_a   1.000
_cell.length_b   1.000
_cell.length_c   1.000
_cell.angle_alpha   90.00
_cell.angle_beta   90.00
_cell.angle_gamma   90.00
#
_symmetry.space_group_name_H-M   'P 1'
#
loop_
_entity.id
_entity.type
_entity.pdbx_description
1 polymer ?
#
loop_
_entity_poly.entity_id
_entity_poly.type
_entity_poly.pdbx_seq_one_letter_code
_entity_poly.pdbx_strand_id
1 'polypeptide(L)'
;MAIKSKAAQRARRHARIRKYVSGTAARPRLCVTRSTRHMFVQVIDEVKGVTLASASTMEAELRAADLDKTAKAKRVGELVAERAKAAGVEAVVFDRGGNKYHGRVAAVADGAREGGLAL
;
A
#
# COMPACT_ATOMS: atom_id res chain seq x y z
N MET A 1 -4.57 -11.69 32.66
CA MET A 1 -4.15 -10.73 31.62
C MET A 1 -4.99 -10.93 30.36
N ALA A 2 -5.46 -9.85 29.79
CA ALA A 2 -6.21 -9.93 28.55
C ALA A 2 -5.27 -10.21 27.38
N ILE A 3 -5.64 -11.18 26.55
CA ILE A 3 -4.93 -11.48 25.31
C ILE A 3 -5.41 -10.48 24.25
N LYS A 4 -4.49 -9.72 23.69
CA LYS A 4 -4.84 -8.76 22.64
C LYS A 4 -5.07 -9.49 21.32
N SER A 5 -6.12 -9.09 20.59
CA SER A 5 -6.41 -9.64 19.28
C SER A 5 -5.29 -9.31 18.27
N LYS A 6 -5.21 -10.07 17.19
CA LYS A 6 -4.27 -9.81 16.09
C LYS A 6 -4.51 -8.43 15.48
N ALA A 7 -5.78 -8.03 15.35
CA ALA A 7 -6.15 -6.72 14.83
C ALA A 7 -5.65 -5.59 15.73
N ALA A 8 -5.79 -5.72 17.06
CA ALA A 8 -5.30 -4.73 18.01
C ALA A 8 -3.77 -4.64 18.00
N GLN A 9 -3.08 -5.77 17.89
CA GLN A 9 -1.61 -5.79 17.79
C GLN A 9 -1.13 -5.12 16.51
N ARG A 10 -1.79 -5.37 15.38
CA ARG A 10 -1.47 -4.75 14.10
C ARG A 10 -1.71 -3.24 14.14
N ALA A 11 -2.81 -2.79 14.72
CA ALA A 11 -3.11 -1.37 14.88
C ALA A 11 -2.04 -0.66 15.71
N ARG A 12 -1.52 -1.30 16.75
CA ARG A 12 -0.43 -0.77 17.57
C ARG A 12 0.86 -0.65 16.77
N ARG A 13 1.20 -1.67 15.98
CA ARG A 13 2.38 -1.62 15.10
C ARG A 13 2.25 -0.50 14.07
N HIS A 14 1.07 -0.35 13.48
CA HIS A 14 0.79 0.72 12.52
C HIS A 14 0.93 2.10 13.18
N ALA A 15 0.37 2.29 14.36
CA ALA A 15 0.50 3.55 15.11
C ALA A 15 1.96 3.88 15.40
N ARG A 16 2.80 2.88 15.69
CA ARG A 16 4.22 3.05 15.92
C ARG A 16 4.96 3.50 14.67
N ILE A 17 4.64 2.91 13.54
CA ILE A 17 5.20 3.28 12.23
C ILE A 17 4.78 4.70 11.86
N ARG A 18 3.53 5.07 12.09
CA ARG A 18 2.96 6.37 11.76
C ARG A 18 3.62 7.54 12.51
N LYS A 19 4.34 7.30 13.59
CA LYS A 19 5.14 8.33 14.25
C LYS A 19 6.27 8.83 13.35
N TYR A 20 6.74 8.00 12.44
CA TYR A 20 7.88 8.28 11.58
C TYR A 20 7.50 8.41 10.10
N VAL A 21 6.30 7.96 9.72
CA VAL A 21 5.82 7.95 8.35
C VAL A 21 4.61 8.86 8.23
N SER A 22 4.78 9.95 7.50
CA SER A 22 3.74 10.94 7.25
C SER A 22 3.82 11.38 5.79
N GLY A 23 2.67 11.39 5.10
CA GLY A 23 2.60 11.79 3.70
C GLY A 23 2.38 13.30 3.55
N THR A 24 3.09 13.90 2.61
CA THR A 24 2.94 15.30 2.21
C THR A 24 2.58 15.38 0.73
N ALA A 25 2.26 16.60 0.23
CA ALA A 25 1.97 16.80 -1.18
C ALA A 25 3.15 16.41 -2.08
N ALA A 26 4.38 16.74 -1.67
CA ALA A 26 5.59 16.42 -2.42
C ALA A 26 5.95 14.93 -2.35
N ARG A 27 5.61 14.29 -1.24
CA ARG A 27 5.89 12.87 -1.01
C ARG A 27 4.72 12.23 -0.26
N PRO A 28 3.62 11.91 -0.97
CA PRO A 28 2.45 11.31 -0.36
C PRO A 28 2.74 9.94 0.27
N ARG A 29 1.86 9.51 1.16
CA ARG A 29 1.97 8.21 1.81
C ARG A 29 1.33 7.14 0.93
N LEU A 30 2.10 6.10 0.57
CA LEU A 30 1.58 4.91 -0.07
C LEU A 30 1.20 3.92 1.02
N CYS A 31 -0.09 3.82 1.32
CA CYS A 31 -0.61 2.99 2.39
C CYS A 31 -1.07 1.64 1.85
N VAL A 32 -0.53 0.56 2.41
CA VAL A 32 -0.89 -0.81 2.04
C VAL A 32 -1.76 -1.40 3.14
N THR A 33 -2.96 -1.84 2.77
CA THR A 33 -3.87 -2.56 3.65
C THR A 33 -4.00 -4.00 3.15
N ARG A 34 -3.71 -4.94 4.02
CA ARG A 34 -3.75 -6.37 3.70
C ARG A 34 -4.89 -7.04 4.44
N SER A 35 -5.72 -7.79 3.70
CA SER A 35 -6.66 -8.75 4.27
C SER A 35 -6.24 -10.17 3.86
N THR A 36 -6.99 -11.19 4.33
CA THR A 36 -6.70 -12.58 3.98
C THR A 36 -6.72 -12.81 2.47
N ARG A 37 -7.66 -12.19 1.75
CA ARG A 37 -7.89 -12.43 0.32
C ARG A 37 -7.36 -11.34 -0.58
N HIS A 38 -7.31 -10.10 -0.09
CA HIS A 38 -7.08 -8.95 -0.94
C HIS A 38 -6.04 -7.98 -0.38
N MET A 39 -5.49 -7.20 -1.28
CA MET A 39 -4.60 -6.08 -0.97
C MET A 39 -5.25 -4.80 -1.49
N PHE A 40 -5.22 -3.76 -0.68
CA PHE A 40 -5.67 -2.42 -1.04
C PHE A 40 -4.51 -1.46 -0.87
N VAL A 41 -4.27 -0.63 -1.87
CA VAL A 41 -3.18 0.34 -1.85
C VAL A 41 -3.72 1.71 -2.18
N GLN A 42 -3.35 2.70 -1.37
CA GLN A 42 -3.78 4.09 -1.55
C GLN A 42 -2.58 5.00 -1.46
N VAL A 43 -2.55 6.02 -2.33
CA VAL A 43 -1.57 7.11 -2.25
C VAL A 43 -2.32 8.32 -1.69
N ILE A 44 -1.94 8.74 -0.50
CA ILE A 44 -2.69 9.74 0.28
C ILE A 44 -1.85 10.98 0.53
N ASP A 45 -2.41 12.15 0.18
CA ASP A 45 -1.88 13.45 0.60
C ASP A 45 -2.56 13.80 1.93
N GLU A 46 -1.82 13.65 3.03
CA GLU A 46 -2.37 13.88 4.37
C GLU A 46 -2.59 15.35 4.70
N VAL A 47 -1.86 16.25 4.05
CA VAL A 47 -2.04 17.68 4.26
C VAL A 47 -3.41 18.12 3.75
N LYS A 48 -3.81 17.64 2.57
CA LYS A 48 -5.12 17.93 1.99
C LYS A 48 -6.20 16.93 2.40
N GLY A 49 -5.81 15.78 2.93
CA GLY A 49 -6.74 14.72 3.33
C GLY A 49 -7.43 14.03 2.15
N VAL A 50 -6.74 13.92 1.01
CA VAL A 50 -7.30 13.31 -0.20
C VAL A 50 -6.48 12.11 -0.66
N THR A 51 -7.16 11.13 -1.28
CA THR A 51 -6.53 9.99 -1.92
C THR A 51 -6.25 10.36 -3.38
N LEU A 52 -4.96 10.36 -3.76
CA LEU A 52 -4.54 10.75 -5.11
C LEU A 52 -4.61 9.62 -6.11
N ALA A 53 -4.38 8.39 -5.67
CA ALA A 53 -4.45 7.19 -6.48
C ALA A 53 -4.75 5.98 -5.60
N SER A 54 -5.36 4.96 -6.19
CA SER A 54 -5.64 3.71 -5.48
C SER A 54 -5.64 2.54 -6.43
N ALA A 55 -5.39 1.34 -5.90
CA ALA A 55 -5.50 0.09 -6.62
C ALA A 55 -5.80 -1.04 -5.64
N SER A 56 -6.41 -2.11 -6.13
CA SER A 56 -6.82 -3.24 -5.30
C SER A 56 -6.83 -4.53 -6.10
N THR A 57 -6.58 -5.66 -5.45
CA THR A 57 -6.76 -6.99 -6.04
C THR A 57 -8.23 -7.31 -6.29
N MET A 58 -9.17 -6.51 -5.78
CA MET A 58 -10.60 -6.67 -6.04
C MET A 58 -11.01 -6.15 -7.41
N GLU A 59 -10.16 -5.41 -8.12
CA GLU A 59 -10.46 -4.93 -9.47
C GLU A 59 -10.70 -6.11 -10.42
N ALA A 60 -11.63 -5.95 -11.35
CA ALA A 60 -12.11 -7.04 -12.21
C ALA A 60 -10.98 -7.78 -12.94
N GLU A 61 -10.02 -7.06 -13.48
CA GLU A 61 -8.87 -7.65 -14.17
C GLU A 61 -8.03 -8.53 -13.27
N LEU A 62 -7.79 -8.07 -12.05
CA LEU A 62 -6.96 -8.80 -11.09
C LEU A 62 -7.71 -9.97 -10.44
N ARG A 63 -9.02 -9.83 -10.24
CA ARG A 63 -9.84 -10.94 -9.75
C ARG A 63 -9.91 -12.09 -10.74
N ALA A 64 -9.98 -11.76 -12.02
CA ALA A 64 -10.05 -12.75 -13.10
C ALA A 64 -8.68 -13.31 -13.49
N ALA A 65 -7.57 -12.66 -13.08
CA ALA A 65 -6.23 -13.09 -13.43
C ALA A 65 -5.87 -14.42 -12.76
N ASP A 66 -5.27 -15.32 -13.51
CA ASP A 66 -4.77 -16.61 -13.00
C ASP A 66 -3.37 -16.41 -12.40
N LEU A 67 -3.31 -15.68 -11.30
CA LEU A 67 -2.08 -15.36 -10.58
C LEU A 67 -2.23 -15.69 -9.11
N ASP A 68 -1.13 -16.03 -8.45
CA ASP A 68 -1.14 -16.21 -6.99
C ASP A 68 -1.26 -14.84 -6.29
N LYS A 69 -1.43 -14.87 -4.98
CA LYS A 69 -1.63 -13.64 -4.18
C LYS A 69 -0.43 -12.69 -4.25
N THR A 70 0.78 -13.23 -4.28
CA THR A 70 2.01 -12.42 -4.35
C THR A 70 2.14 -11.75 -5.71
N ALA A 71 1.87 -12.47 -6.79
CA ALA A 71 1.90 -11.91 -8.14
C ALA A 71 0.82 -10.83 -8.33
N LYS A 72 -0.37 -11.05 -7.78
CA LYS A 72 -1.44 -10.03 -7.78
C LYS A 72 -1.04 -8.79 -7.00
N ALA A 73 -0.38 -8.95 -5.85
CA ALA A 73 0.10 -7.84 -5.05
C ALA A 73 1.13 -7.00 -5.81
N LYS A 74 2.05 -7.65 -6.51
CA LYS A 74 3.01 -6.96 -7.36
C LYS A 74 2.31 -6.17 -8.47
N ARG A 75 1.30 -6.76 -9.10
CA ARG A 75 0.50 -6.10 -10.13
C ARG A 75 -0.25 -4.89 -9.59
N VAL A 76 -0.78 -4.97 -8.37
CA VAL A 76 -1.40 -3.83 -7.68
C VAL A 76 -0.39 -2.69 -7.48
N GLY A 77 0.83 -3.03 -7.09
CA GLY A 77 1.91 -2.04 -6.96
C GLY A 77 2.21 -1.33 -8.28
N GLU A 78 2.30 -2.08 -9.38
CA GLU A 78 2.50 -1.52 -10.71
C GLU A 78 1.34 -0.60 -11.11
N LEU A 79 0.10 -1.01 -10.87
CA LEU A 79 -1.09 -0.22 -11.19
C LEU A 79 -1.17 1.08 -10.39
N VAL A 80 -0.90 1.03 -9.09
CA VAL A 80 -0.95 2.24 -8.26
C VAL A 80 0.17 3.20 -8.65
N ALA A 81 1.33 2.68 -9.04
CA ALA A 81 2.43 3.50 -9.55
C ALA A 81 2.02 4.24 -10.83
N GLU A 82 1.42 3.52 -11.77
CA GLU A 82 0.92 4.11 -13.01
C GLU A 82 -0.09 5.23 -12.74
N ARG A 83 -1.05 4.95 -11.88
CA ARG A 83 -2.10 5.91 -11.52
C ARG A 83 -1.57 7.11 -10.75
N ALA A 84 -0.60 6.88 -9.84
CA ALA A 84 0.04 7.95 -9.09
C ALA A 84 0.85 8.86 -10.00
N LYS A 85 1.58 8.31 -10.95
CA LYS A 85 2.36 9.09 -11.93
C LYS A 85 1.43 9.91 -12.81
N ALA A 86 0.29 9.36 -13.22
CA ALA A 86 -0.72 10.09 -13.96
C ALA A 86 -1.29 11.27 -13.15
N ALA A 87 -1.30 11.16 -11.82
CA ALA A 87 -1.71 12.25 -10.92
C ALA A 87 -0.56 13.20 -10.55
N GLY A 88 0.61 13.02 -11.14
CA GLY A 88 1.78 13.88 -10.92
C GLY A 88 2.65 13.49 -9.73
N VAL A 89 2.46 12.31 -9.17
CA VAL A 89 3.26 11.82 -8.03
C VAL A 89 4.47 11.04 -8.54
N GLU A 90 5.67 11.43 -8.10
CA GLU A 90 6.92 10.76 -8.48
C GLU A 90 7.54 9.97 -7.34
N ALA A 91 7.32 10.39 -6.10
CA ALA A 91 7.90 9.76 -4.91
C ALA A 91 6.83 9.61 -3.83
N VAL A 92 6.94 8.54 -3.04
CA VAL A 92 6.02 8.26 -1.95
C VAL A 92 6.78 7.78 -0.72
N VAL A 93 6.15 7.91 0.45
CA VAL A 93 6.60 7.29 1.69
C VAL A 93 5.81 6.00 1.87
N PHE A 94 6.51 4.87 1.97
CA PHE A 94 5.86 3.56 2.06
C PHE A 94 5.36 3.29 3.49
N ASP A 95 4.05 3.07 3.63
CA ASP A 95 3.40 2.69 4.88
C ASP A 95 2.86 1.28 4.74
N ARG A 96 3.50 0.34 5.40
CA ARG A 96 3.13 -1.08 5.35
C ARG A 96 1.91 -1.47 6.19
N GLY A 97 1.24 -0.50 6.82
CA GLY A 97 -0.02 -0.73 7.55
C GLY A 97 0.13 -1.60 8.80
N GLY A 98 1.29 -1.59 9.44
CA GLY A 98 1.56 -2.44 10.62
C GLY A 98 1.86 -3.90 10.28
N ASN A 99 1.94 -4.26 9.01
CA ASN A 99 2.34 -5.59 8.54
C ASN A 99 3.87 -5.65 8.39
N LYS A 100 4.42 -6.87 8.41
CA LYS A 100 5.84 -7.06 8.13
C LYS A 100 6.13 -6.77 6.66
N TYR A 101 7.31 -6.21 6.38
CA TYR A 101 7.80 -6.03 5.01
C TYR A 101 8.24 -7.39 4.46
N HIS A 102 7.25 -8.18 4.03
CA HIS A 102 7.45 -9.56 3.62
C HIS A 102 6.31 -10.01 2.71
N GLY A 103 6.57 -10.97 1.83
CA GLY A 103 5.57 -11.59 0.98
C GLY A 103 4.79 -10.58 0.13
N ARG A 104 3.47 -10.55 0.28
CA ARG A 104 2.60 -9.68 -0.51
C ARG A 104 2.89 -8.19 -0.32
N VAL A 105 3.23 -7.77 0.89
CA VAL A 105 3.53 -6.36 1.19
C VAL A 105 4.81 -5.94 0.46
N ALA A 106 5.85 -6.77 0.51
CA ALA A 106 7.09 -6.53 -0.22
C ALA A 106 6.85 -6.54 -1.74
N ALA A 107 5.96 -7.41 -2.23
CA ALA A 107 5.62 -7.49 -3.64
C ALA A 107 4.95 -6.20 -4.15
N VAL A 108 4.09 -5.59 -3.35
CA VAL A 108 3.50 -4.28 -3.68
C VAL A 108 4.59 -3.21 -3.83
N ALA A 109 5.53 -3.17 -2.89
CA ALA A 109 6.64 -2.22 -2.95
C ALA A 109 7.51 -2.43 -4.20
N ASP A 110 7.82 -3.69 -4.51
CA ASP A 110 8.60 -4.03 -5.71
C ASP A 110 7.86 -3.60 -6.99
N GLY A 111 6.56 -3.86 -7.07
CA GLY A 111 5.73 -3.44 -8.19
C GLY A 111 5.70 -1.92 -8.35
N ALA A 112 5.56 -1.19 -7.26
CA ALA A 112 5.57 0.26 -7.27
C ALA A 112 6.91 0.83 -7.75
N ARG A 113 8.03 0.25 -7.32
CA ARG A 113 9.37 0.64 -7.78
C ARG A 113 9.55 0.36 -9.26
N GLU A 114 9.13 -0.80 -9.74
CA GLU A 114 9.18 -1.16 -11.16
C GLU A 114 8.31 -0.24 -12.00
N GLY A 115 7.20 0.24 -11.45
CA GLY A 115 6.33 1.22 -12.07
C GLY A 115 6.92 2.63 -12.09
N GLY A 116 8.06 2.85 -11.47
CA GLY A 116 8.78 4.11 -11.49
C GLY A 116 8.58 5.04 -10.31
N LEU A 117 7.92 4.60 -9.24
CA LEU A 117 7.82 5.40 -8.01
C LEU A 117 9.09 5.27 -7.18
N ALA A 118 9.57 6.39 -6.66
CA ALA A 118 10.62 6.42 -5.64
C ALA A 118 9.99 6.17 -4.27
N LEU A 119 10.48 5.17 -3.57
CA LEU A 119 9.98 4.81 -2.24
C LEU A 119 10.96 5.23 -1.15
#